data_b90806ae2da5ebc017abdf3c537a1ea2
#
_entry.id   b90806ae2da5ebc017abdf3c537a1ea2
#
_cell.length_a   1.000
_cell.length_b   1.000
_cell.length_c   1.000
_cell.angle_alpha   90.00
_cell.angle_beta   90.00
_cell.angle_gamma   90.00
#
_symmetry.space_group_name_H-M   'P 1'
#
loop_
_entity.id
_entity.type
_entity.pdbx_description
1 polymer ?
#
loop_
_entity_poly.entity_id
_entity_poly.type
_entity_poly.pdbx_seq_one_letter_code
_entity_poly.pdbx_strand_id
1 'polypeptide(L)'
;MKRILLLIILLITTAQTIHSQTVVLDANGVTVKWTGTTVPTPYFVQANPRGTGMEWFAIVDNSTKSNITDYARNIQSGIIYFTRPSTTTPIPFNNIVTTLVTNMIGLFGPAGTFNQPIGSWDVSNVTIMVNFFSTSSNTSNFNQNIGSWNVSNVTDMSGMFYQAISFNQNISSWNVSNVTNMSSMFSGATAFNQNISSWNVSRVTDMTNVFAYATAFNQPIGSWNVSNVKFMWGFFCNATAFNQPIGAWNVSNVITMPFMFREATSFNQPIGSWNVSNVKNMSDMFANATAFNQPIGAWNVSNVTIMTGMFSSVQLSTANYDDLLIGWSTISPNETPLKPNVTFSGGNSKYCNGASARASIISNYGWTITDGGLDCSSLDTETFETNSFKLYPNPAVSVLNIKTDNNFINQPYSIIDGLGRVVLNGKLNEVESTINVEQLSKGIYYLKVSGNSASKFIKE
;
A
#
# COMPACT_ATOMS: atom_id res chain seq x y z
N MET A 1 -86.56 -42.87 -6.68
CA MET A 1 -85.22 -42.74 -7.25
C MET A 1 -84.49 -41.60 -6.53
N LYS A 2 -83.65 -41.95 -5.54
CA LYS A 2 -82.86 -40.99 -4.78
C LYS A 2 -81.57 -40.78 -5.52
N ARG A 3 -81.28 -39.56 -6.01
CA ARG A 3 -79.94 -39.15 -6.54
C ARG A 3 -79.02 -38.84 -5.37
N ILE A 4 -78.00 -39.68 -5.15
CA ILE A 4 -76.94 -39.42 -4.23
C ILE A 4 -75.99 -38.49 -4.94
N LEU A 5 -75.88 -37.23 -4.44
CA LEU A 5 -74.88 -36.24 -4.89
C LEU A 5 -73.61 -36.52 -4.13
N LEU A 6 -72.60 -37.14 -4.82
CA LEU A 6 -71.25 -37.35 -4.27
C LEU A 6 -70.49 -36.04 -4.31
N LEU A 7 -70.32 -35.37 -3.20
CA LEU A 7 -69.50 -34.19 -3.06
C LEU A 7 -68.04 -34.70 -2.92
N ILE A 8 -67.29 -34.65 -4.02
CA ILE A 8 -65.85 -34.86 -3.97
C ILE A 8 -65.24 -33.56 -3.47
N ILE A 9 -64.87 -33.50 -2.17
CA ILE A 9 -64.01 -32.46 -1.59
C ILE A 9 -62.59 -32.74 -2.06
N LEU A 10 -62.15 -32.01 -3.07
CA LEU A 10 -60.78 -32.02 -3.50
C LEU A 10 -59.96 -31.27 -2.42
N LEU A 11 -59.43 -31.99 -1.47
CA LEU A 11 -58.38 -31.47 -0.57
C LEU A 11 -57.12 -31.26 -1.40
N ILE A 12 -56.97 -30.04 -1.89
CA ILE A 12 -55.68 -29.60 -2.38
C ILE A 12 -54.79 -29.40 -1.13
N THR A 13 -54.15 -30.49 -0.70
CA THR A 13 -53.01 -30.37 0.18
C THR A 13 -51.89 -29.75 -0.63
N THR A 14 -51.76 -28.41 -0.53
CA THR A 14 -50.48 -27.79 -0.82
C THR A 14 -49.44 -28.44 0.12
N ALA A 15 -48.75 -29.42 -0.38
CA ALA A 15 -47.55 -29.88 0.28
C ALA A 15 -46.56 -28.73 0.24
N GLN A 16 -46.68 -27.81 1.21
CA GLN A 16 -45.51 -27.04 1.61
C GLN A 16 -44.50 -28.08 2.03
N THR A 17 -43.50 -28.28 1.19
CA THR A 17 -42.28 -28.94 1.63
C THR A 17 -41.76 -28.12 2.81
N ILE A 18 -42.12 -28.52 4.02
CA ILE A 18 -41.49 -28.07 5.23
C ILE A 18 -40.06 -28.57 5.07
N HIS A 19 -39.18 -27.74 4.51
CA HIS A 19 -37.77 -27.98 4.60
C HIS A 19 -37.48 -27.97 6.10
N SER A 20 -37.28 -29.16 6.68
CA SER A 20 -36.86 -29.25 8.07
C SER A 20 -35.61 -28.40 8.23
N GLN A 21 -35.70 -27.37 9.09
CA GLN A 21 -34.57 -26.52 9.38
C GLN A 21 -33.40 -27.40 9.83
N THR A 22 -32.26 -27.31 9.17
CA THR A 22 -31.09 -28.15 9.44
C THR A 22 -29.79 -27.43 9.11
N VAL A 23 -28.68 -28.02 9.57
CA VAL A 23 -27.32 -27.59 9.20
C VAL A 23 -26.93 -28.30 7.91
N VAL A 24 -26.48 -27.54 6.92
CA VAL A 24 -26.03 -28.03 5.61
C VAL A 24 -24.60 -27.57 5.33
N LEU A 25 -23.92 -28.29 4.44
CA LEU A 25 -22.62 -27.84 3.89
C LEU A 25 -22.86 -26.98 2.67
N ASP A 26 -22.19 -25.84 2.58
CA ASP A 26 -22.22 -24.96 1.41
C ASP A 26 -21.49 -25.59 0.21
N ALA A 27 -21.73 -25.07 -0.99
CA ALA A 27 -21.12 -25.54 -2.23
C ALA A 27 -19.58 -25.46 -2.23
N ASN A 28 -18.97 -24.64 -1.37
CA ASN A 28 -17.53 -24.58 -1.22
C ASN A 28 -16.92 -25.78 -0.46
N GLY A 29 -17.74 -26.71 0.03
CA GLY A 29 -17.31 -27.91 0.74
C GLY A 29 -16.75 -27.70 2.14
N VAL A 30 -16.77 -26.47 2.66
CA VAL A 30 -16.17 -26.11 3.97
C VAL A 30 -17.17 -25.44 4.90
N THR A 31 -17.91 -24.45 4.39
CA THR A 31 -18.82 -23.61 5.20
C THR A 31 -20.06 -24.38 5.63
N VAL A 32 -20.39 -24.33 6.92
CA VAL A 32 -21.62 -24.91 7.47
C VAL A 32 -22.68 -23.81 7.66
N LYS A 33 -23.89 -24.05 7.16
CA LYS A 33 -24.99 -23.09 7.13
C LYS A 33 -26.22 -23.64 7.84
N TRP A 34 -26.93 -22.75 8.52
CA TRP A 34 -28.26 -22.98 9.04
C TRP A 34 -29.32 -22.62 8.00
N THR A 35 -30.25 -23.51 7.73
CA THR A 35 -31.34 -23.27 6.74
C THR A 35 -32.52 -22.52 7.32
N GLY A 36 -32.61 -22.37 8.64
CA GLY A 36 -33.65 -21.63 9.32
C GLY A 36 -33.40 -20.14 9.40
N THR A 37 -34.45 -19.36 9.69
CA THR A 37 -34.42 -17.90 9.83
C THR A 37 -34.26 -17.43 11.27
N THR A 38 -34.39 -18.34 12.24
CA THR A 38 -34.29 -18.07 13.67
C THR A 38 -33.45 -19.14 14.36
N VAL A 39 -32.90 -18.82 15.52
CA VAL A 39 -32.23 -19.79 16.38
C VAL A 39 -33.26 -20.81 16.89
N PRO A 40 -33.01 -22.13 16.78
CA PRO A 40 -33.91 -23.15 17.29
C PRO A 40 -33.94 -23.17 18.84
N THR A 41 -34.98 -23.78 19.40
CA THR A 41 -35.06 -24.01 20.85
C THR A 41 -35.18 -25.51 21.12
N PRO A 42 -34.16 -26.14 21.72
CA PRO A 42 -32.82 -25.59 22.11
C PRO A 42 -31.98 -25.19 20.91
N TYR A 43 -30.99 -24.29 21.11
CA TYR A 43 -30.11 -23.81 20.04
C TYR A 43 -29.07 -24.83 19.55
N PHE A 44 -29.19 -26.07 19.98
CA PHE A 44 -28.35 -27.18 19.55
C PHE A 44 -29.09 -28.08 18.56
N VAL A 45 -28.40 -28.49 17.51
CA VAL A 45 -28.93 -29.34 16.45
C VAL A 45 -27.95 -30.45 16.12
N GLN A 46 -28.45 -31.66 15.88
CA GLN A 46 -27.67 -32.73 15.28
C GLN A 46 -27.84 -32.75 13.77
N ALA A 47 -26.76 -32.84 13.03
CA ALA A 47 -26.78 -32.93 11.58
C ALA A 47 -25.53 -33.70 11.08
N ASN A 48 -25.53 -34.09 9.79
CA ASN A 48 -24.39 -34.71 9.13
C ASN A 48 -24.06 -33.99 7.83
N PRO A 49 -23.73 -32.65 7.88
CA PRO A 49 -23.46 -31.90 6.68
C PRO A 49 -22.21 -32.35 5.93
N ARG A 50 -21.22 -32.92 6.64
CA ARG A 50 -19.92 -33.37 6.10
C ARG A 50 -19.92 -34.82 5.63
N GLY A 51 -20.99 -35.61 5.85
CA GLY A 51 -21.05 -37.01 5.52
C GLY A 51 -20.21 -37.95 6.44
N THR A 52 -19.61 -37.41 7.51
CA THR A 52 -18.71 -38.12 8.42
C THR A 52 -19.41 -38.75 9.63
N GLY A 53 -20.71 -38.57 9.74
CA GLY A 53 -21.56 -38.97 10.86
C GLY A 53 -22.30 -37.81 11.50
N MET A 54 -23.22 -38.12 12.41
CA MET A 54 -24.01 -37.14 13.13
C MET A 54 -23.14 -36.34 14.10
N GLU A 55 -23.14 -35.02 13.94
CA GLU A 55 -22.39 -34.06 14.77
C GLU A 55 -23.37 -33.12 15.47
N TRP A 56 -22.98 -32.57 16.62
CA TRP A 56 -23.68 -31.51 17.29
C TRP A 56 -23.20 -30.12 16.79
N PHE A 57 -24.16 -29.24 16.50
CA PHE A 57 -23.96 -27.85 16.10
C PHE A 57 -24.66 -26.92 17.07
N ALA A 58 -24.06 -25.77 17.34
CA ALA A 58 -24.69 -24.66 18.07
C ALA A 58 -25.04 -23.55 17.08
N ILE A 59 -26.30 -23.14 17.03
CA ILE A 59 -26.77 -22.06 16.15
C ILE A 59 -26.79 -20.76 16.94
N VAL A 60 -26.14 -19.73 16.42
CA VAL A 60 -26.04 -18.41 17.07
C VAL A 60 -26.53 -17.30 16.16
N ASP A 61 -26.97 -16.20 16.75
CA ASP A 61 -27.35 -14.94 16.10
C ASP A 61 -26.68 -13.74 16.79
N ASN A 62 -27.10 -12.52 16.43
CA ASN A 62 -26.58 -11.31 17.03
C ASN A 62 -26.82 -11.19 18.55
N SER A 63 -27.86 -11.81 19.07
CA SER A 63 -28.22 -11.76 20.52
C SER A 63 -27.40 -12.73 21.36
N THR A 64 -26.98 -13.84 20.74
CA THR A 64 -26.30 -14.95 21.41
C THR A 64 -24.81 -15.09 21.09
N LYS A 65 -24.31 -14.32 20.09
CA LYS A 65 -22.90 -14.37 19.67
C LYS A 65 -21.88 -14.06 20.77
N SER A 66 -22.26 -13.28 21.80
CA SER A 66 -21.39 -13.01 22.95
C SER A 66 -20.97 -14.27 23.69
N ASN A 67 -21.79 -15.33 23.65
CA ASN A 67 -21.43 -16.64 24.22
C ASN A 67 -20.19 -17.23 23.55
N ILE A 68 -19.90 -16.90 22.26
CA ILE A 68 -18.67 -17.30 21.57
C ILE A 68 -17.45 -16.65 22.23
N THR A 69 -17.54 -15.35 22.56
CA THR A 69 -16.47 -14.63 23.24
C THR A 69 -16.17 -15.26 24.59
N ASP A 70 -17.21 -15.53 25.36
CA ASP A 70 -17.09 -16.14 26.67
C ASP A 70 -16.54 -17.57 26.59
N TYR A 71 -16.97 -18.34 25.59
CA TYR A 71 -16.43 -19.68 25.32
C TYR A 71 -14.93 -19.61 24.94
N ALA A 72 -14.54 -18.68 24.07
CA ALA A 72 -13.17 -18.48 23.64
C ALA A 72 -12.24 -18.08 24.81
N ARG A 73 -12.73 -17.23 25.73
CA ARG A 73 -11.98 -16.81 26.94
C ARG A 73 -11.79 -17.93 27.96
N ASN A 74 -12.77 -18.79 28.08
CA ASN A 74 -12.88 -19.76 29.19
C ASN A 74 -12.47 -21.18 28.79
N ILE A 75 -11.98 -21.38 27.56
CA ILE A 75 -11.52 -22.68 27.06
C ILE A 75 -10.44 -23.29 27.99
N GLN A 76 -9.66 -22.46 28.68
CA GLN A 76 -8.63 -22.87 29.62
C GLN A 76 -9.14 -22.95 31.08
N SER A 77 -10.28 -22.35 31.41
CA SER A 77 -10.81 -22.29 32.79
C SER A 77 -11.83 -23.38 33.11
N GLY A 78 -12.16 -24.23 32.13
CA GLY A 78 -13.11 -25.34 32.33
C GLY A 78 -14.59 -24.94 32.34
N ILE A 79 -14.93 -23.65 32.15
CA ILE A 79 -16.32 -23.21 31.97
C ILE A 79 -16.64 -23.32 30.48
N ILE A 80 -17.58 -24.24 30.14
CA ILE A 80 -17.91 -24.57 28.76
C ILE A 80 -19.32 -24.08 28.45
N TYR A 81 -19.42 -23.02 27.61
CA TYR A 81 -20.71 -22.45 27.21
C TYR A 81 -21.44 -23.29 26.16
N PHE A 82 -20.67 -23.94 25.25
CA PHE A 82 -21.22 -24.79 24.19
C PHE A 82 -20.90 -26.24 24.48
N THR A 83 -21.79 -26.93 25.22
CA THR A 83 -21.71 -28.37 25.45
C THR A 83 -22.81 -29.12 24.73
N ARG A 84 -22.55 -30.35 24.37
CA ARG A 84 -23.60 -31.24 23.85
C ARG A 84 -24.68 -31.40 24.91
N PRO A 85 -25.97 -31.38 24.54
CA PRO A 85 -27.05 -31.58 25.48
C PRO A 85 -26.84 -32.80 26.38
N SER A 86 -27.11 -32.64 27.67
CA SER A 86 -26.98 -33.67 28.72
C SER A 86 -25.57 -34.20 28.91
N THR A 87 -24.52 -33.51 28.45
CA THR A 87 -23.12 -33.89 28.63
C THR A 87 -22.24 -32.70 28.99
N THR A 88 -20.97 -32.97 29.34
CA THR A 88 -19.92 -31.97 29.50
C THR A 88 -19.02 -31.83 28.28
N THR A 89 -19.32 -32.56 27.19
CA THR A 89 -18.49 -32.58 25.99
C THR A 89 -18.64 -31.29 25.20
N PRO A 90 -17.55 -30.57 24.95
CA PRO A 90 -17.60 -29.29 24.23
C PRO A 90 -17.98 -29.52 22.75
N ILE A 91 -18.70 -28.54 22.19
CA ILE A 91 -18.93 -28.43 20.76
C ILE A 91 -17.73 -27.68 20.17
N PRO A 92 -17.05 -28.24 19.15
CA PRO A 92 -15.92 -27.55 18.50
C PRO A 92 -16.30 -26.21 17.89
N PHE A 93 -15.39 -25.24 17.85
CA PHE A 93 -15.65 -23.92 17.24
C PHE A 93 -16.10 -24.02 15.78
N ASN A 94 -15.59 -24.96 14.99
CA ASN A 94 -16.06 -25.25 13.63
C ASN A 94 -17.52 -25.72 13.54
N ASN A 95 -18.14 -26.09 14.65
CA ASN A 95 -19.53 -26.52 14.74
C ASN A 95 -20.43 -25.43 15.37
N ILE A 96 -19.91 -24.22 15.59
CA ILE A 96 -20.72 -23.05 15.87
C ILE A 96 -21.15 -22.44 14.53
N VAL A 97 -22.45 -22.37 14.27
CA VAL A 97 -23.00 -21.92 13.00
C VAL A 97 -23.42 -20.47 13.13
N THR A 98 -22.82 -19.61 12.31
CA THR A 98 -22.92 -18.15 12.40
C THR A 98 -23.78 -17.53 11.29
N THR A 99 -24.52 -18.32 10.53
CA THR A 99 -25.37 -17.87 9.40
C THR A 99 -26.31 -16.71 9.75
N LEU A 100 -26.83 -16.66 10.99
CA LEU A 100 -27.73 -15.60 11.45
C LEU A 100 -27.01 -14.38 12.06
N VAL A 101 -25.67 -14.38 12.05
CA VAL A 101 -24.88 -13.26 12.59
C VAL A 101 -24.60 -12.26 11.46
N THR A 102 -24.94 -11.00 11.70
CA THR A 102 -24.70 -9.89 10.73
C THR A 102 -23.63 -8.91 11.21
N ASN A 103 -23.25 -8.97 12.47
CA ASN A 103 -22.30 -8.07 13.10
C ASN A 103 -21.36 -8.85 14.00
N MET A 104 -20.05 -8.79 13.72
CA MET A 104 -19.00 -9.51 14.45
C MET A 104 -17.99 -8.56 15.13
N ILE A 105 -18.40 -7.36 15.52
CA ILE A 105 -17.54 -6.39 16.20
C ILE A 105 -16.89 -7.01 17.44
N GLY A 106 -15.56 -6.96 17.50
CA GLY A 106 -14.76 -7.27 18.68
C GLY A 106 -14.87 -8.70 19.21
N LEU A 107 -15.35 -9.66 18.40
CA LEU A 107 -15.77 -10.98 18.88
C LEU A 107 -14.67 -11.74 19.62
N PHE A 108 -13.42 -11.65 19.17
CA PHE A 108 -12.27 -12.31 19.80
C PHE A 108 -11.29 -11.34 20.48
N GLY A 109 -11.57 -10.03 20.47
CA GLY A 109 -10.72 -9.05 21.13
C GLY A 109 -10.37 -9.38 22.58
N PRO A 110 -11.37 -9.75 23.41
CA PRO A 110 -11.11 -10.16 24.80
C PRO A 110 -10.45 -11.52 24.97
N ALA A 111 -10.35 -12.34 23.90
CA ALA A 111 -9.79 -13.68 23.90
C ALA A 111 -8.45 -13.71 23.12
N GLY A 112 -7.50 -12.88 23.49
CA GLY A 112 -6.24 -12.66 22.76
C GLY A 112 -5.40 -13.91 22.44
N THR A 113 -5.55 -14.99 23.19
CA THR A 113 -4.87 -16.28 22.94
C THR A 113 -5.67 -17.23 22.07
N PHE A 114 -6.83 -16.81 21.57
CA PHE A 114 -7.69 -17.67 20.74
C PHE A 114 -7.01 -18.07 19.44
N ASN A 115 -6.93 -19.38 19.20
CA ASN A 115 -6.40 -19.95 17.96
C ASN A 115 -7.10 -21.27 17.59
N GLN A 116 -8.44 -21.32 17.71
CA GLN A 116 -9.20 -22.50 17.33
C GLN A 116 -9.70 -22.39 15.89
N PRO A 117 -9.90 -23.53 15.19
CA PRO A 117 -10.38 -23.53 13.82
C PRO A 117 -11.81 -23.00 13.73
N ILE A 118 -12.01 -22.01 12.86
CA ILE A 118 -13.30 -21.37 12.55
C ILE A 118 -13.53 -21.21 11.04
N GLY A 119 -12.75 -21.95 10.24
CA GLY A 119 -12.82 -21.84 8.76
C GLY A 119 -14.18 -22.26 8.18
N SER A 120 -14.96 -23.05 8.91
CA SER A 120 -16.29 -23.48 8.48
C SER A 120 -17.42 -22.46 8.78
N TRP A 121 -17.12 -21.34 9.42
CA TRP A 121 -18.13 -20.34 9.74
C TRP A 121 -18.76 -19.73 8.51
N ASP A 122 -20.06 -19.56 8.51
CA ASP A 122 -20.77 -18.79 7.51
C ASP A 122 -20.82 -17.31 7.91
N VAL A 123 -20.01 -16.50 7.23
CA VAL A 123 -19.95 -15.07 7.44
C VAL A 123 -20.62 -14.28 6.30
N SER A 124 -21.35 -14.98 5.41
CA SER A 124 -21.92 -14.37 4.20
C SER A 124 -22.97 -13.28 4.48
N ASN A 125 -23.58 -13.28 5.66
CA ASN A 125 -24.52 -12.25 6.09
C ASN A 125 -23.89 -11.14 6.94
N VAL A 126 -22.57 -11.24 7.22
CA VAL A 126 -21.88 -10.25 8.05
C VAL A 126 -21.60 -8.99 7.25
N THR A 127 -21.95 -7.86 7.82
CA THR A 127 -21.72 -6.52 7.23
C THR A 127 -20.62 -5.74 7.94
N ILE A 128 -20.29 -6.09 9.19
CA ILE A 128 -19.31 -5.37 10.01
C ILE A 128 -18.43 -6.37 10.75
N MET A 129 -17.07 -6.22 10.58
CA MET A 129 -16.04 -7.04 11.24
C MET A 129 -15.01 -6.19 12.00
N VAL A 130 -15.43 -5.05 12.53
CA VAL A 130 -14.57 -4.11 13.25
C VAL A 130 -13.91 -4.79 14.45
N ASN A 131 -12.58 -4.69 14.55
CA ASN A 131 -11.78 -5.22 15.67
C ASN A 131 -12.02 -6.72 15.96
N PHE A 132 -12.35 -7.51 14.95
CA PHE A 132 -12.79 -8.91 15.12
C PHE A 132 -11.76 -9.77 15.87
N PHE A 133 -10.46 -9.70 15.50
CA PHE A 133 -9.34 -10.36 16.18
C PHE A 133 -8.42 -9.36 16.91
N SER A 134 -8.85 -8.14 17.08
CA SER A 134 -8.04 -7.09 17.69
C SER A 134 -7.71 -7.43 19.13
N THR A 135 -6.44 -7.33 19.52
CA THR A 135 -6.04 -7.49 20.91
C THR A 135 -5.29 -6.25 21.41
N SER A 136 -5.45 -5.91 22.69
CA SER A 136 -4.73 -4.80 23.31
C SER A 136 -3.37 -5.21 23.90
N SER A 137 -3.03 -6.50 23.86
CA SER A 137 -1.93 -7.07 24.66
C SER A 137 -0.78 -7.67 23.82
N ASN A 138 -0.76 -7.47 22.48
CA ASN A 138 0.24 -8.06 21.58
C ASN A 138 0.40 -9.61 21.78
N THR A 139 -0.65 -10.28 22.13
CA THR A 139 -0.65 -11.72 22.46
C THR A 139 -1.49 -12.56 21.51
N SER A 140 -1.98 -11.96 20.40
CA SER A 140 -2.83 -12.70 19.45
C SER A 140 -2.03 -13.81 18.77
N ASN A 141 -2.42 -15.04 19.04
CA ASN A 141 -1.86 -16.24 18.40
C ASN A 141 -2.72 -16.70 17.23
N PHE A 142 -3.80 -15.98 16.87
CA PHE A 142 -4.71 -16.41 15.82
C PHE A 142 -4.01 -16.52 14.47
N ASN A 143 -3.98 -17.73 13.94
CA ASN A 143 -3.41 -18.04 12.62
C ASN A 143 -4.13 -19.23 11.96
N GLN A 144 -5.47 -19.29 12.09
CA GLN A 144 -6.25 -20.35 11.46
C GLN A 144 -6.71 -19.97 10.07
N ASN A 145 -6.85 -20.99 9.19
CA ASN A 145 -7.29 -20.78 7.82
C ASN A 145 -8.74 -20.29 7.79
N ILE A 146 -8.95 -19.10 7.26
CA ILE A 146 -10.24 -18.43 7.04
C ILE A 146 -10.42 -17.99 5.57
N GLY A 147 -9.60 -18.51 4.67
CA GLY A 147 -9.62 -18.17 3.24
C GLY A 147 -10.94 -18.54 2.54
N SER A 148 -11.70 -19.49 3.08
CA SER A 148 -13.02 -19.89 2.55
C SER A 148 -14.17 -18.96 2.91
N TRP A 149 -13.94 -17.94 3.76
CA TRP A 149 -14.99 -17.03 4.20
C TRP A 149 -15.53 -16.17 3.04
N ASN A 150 -16.84 -16.10 2.90
CA ASN A 150 -17.49 -15.17 2.00
C ASN A 150 -17.70 -13.82 2.71
N VAL A 151 -16.81 -12.88 2.52
CA VAL A 151 -16.85 -11.53 3.12
C VAL A 151 -17.48 -10.47 2.20
N SER A 152 -18.13 -10.89 1.12
CA SER A 152 -18.60 -9.97 0.06
C SER A 152 -19.64 -8.93 0.51
N ASN A 153 -20.29 -9.14 1.64
CA ASN A 153 -21.26 -8.19 2.23
C ASN A 153 -20.63 -7.26 3.29
N VAL A 154 -19.35 -7.47 3.64
CA VAL A 154 -18.69 -6.63 4.66
C VAL A 154 -18.38 -5.25 4.11
N THR A 155 -18.76 -4.22 4.86
CA THR A 155 -18.53 -2.81 4.51
C THR A 155 -17.48 -2.15 5.40
N ASP A 156 -17.25 -2.68 6.60
CA ASP A 156 -16.26 -2.15 7.55
C ASP A 156 -15.42 -3.29 8.14
N MET A 157 -14.11 -3.25 7.83
CA MET A 157 -13.09 -4.18 8.32
C MET A 157 -12.04 -3.48 9.20
N SER A 158 -12.39 -2.30 9.75
CA SER A 158 -11.42 -1.54 10.54
C SER A 158 -10.93 -2.35 11.74
N GLY A 159 -9.60 -2.36 11.94
CA GLY A 159 -8.94 -3.07 13.02
C GLY A 159 -9.14 -4.59 13.03
N MET A 160 -9.64 -5.22 11.96
CA MET A 160 -10.01 -6.65 11.97
C MET A 160 -8.90 -7.56 12.49
N PHE A 161 -7.65 -7.28 12.13
CA PHE A 161 -6.44 -8.00 12.56
C PHE A 161 -5.48 -7.10 13.33
N TYR A 162 -6.00 -6.05 14.00
CA TYR A 162 -5.18 -5.15 14.77
C TYR A 162 -4.42 -5.90 15.86
N GLN A 163 -3.07 -5.78 15.88
CA GLN A 163 -2.17 -6.51 16.78
C GLN A 163 -2.27 -8.05 16.68
N ALA A 164 -2.78 -8.59 15.56
CA ALA A 164 -2.79 -10.03 15.31
C ALA A 164 -1.38 -10.47 14.85
N ILE A 165 -0.43 -10.49 15.76
CA ILE A 165 1.01 -10.64 15.49
C ILE A 165 1.39 -11.93 14.76
N SER A 166 0.61 -13.01 14.93
CA SER A 166 0.87 -14.33 14.32
C SER A 166 0.10 -14.54 13.02
N PHE A 167 -0.86 -13.67 12.67
CA PHE A 167 -1.74 -13.92 11.53
C PHE A 167 -0.99 -13.78 10.20
N ASN A 168 -0.97 -14.88 9.43
CA ASN A 168 -0.38 -14.92 8.09
C ASN A 168 -1.07 -15.95 7.19
N GLN A 169 -2.41 -16.04 7.24
CA GLN A 169 -3.16 -16.98 6.39
C GLN A 169 -3.56 -16.36 5.07
N ASN A 170 -3.64 -17.21 4.02
CA ASN A 170 -4.04 -16.77 2.70
C ASN A 170 -5.51 -16.34 2.67
N ILE A 171 -5.73 -15.06 2.38
CA ILE A 171 -7.03 -14.40 2.24
C ILE A 171 -7.18 -13.72 0.86
N SER A 172 -6.38 -14.11 -0.12
CA SER A 172 -6.39 -13.53 -1.48
C SER A 172 -7.72 -13.73 -2.21
N SER A 173 -8.49 -14.75 -1.85
CA SER A 173 -9.81 -15.06 -2.41
C SER A 173 -10.94 -14.17 -1.89
N TRP A 174 -10.71 -13.36 -0.85
CA TRP A 174 -11.74 -12.51 -0.28
C TRP A 174 -12.22 -11.44 -1.26
N ASN A 175 -13.54 -11.35 -1.45
CA ASN A 175 -14.15 -10.25 -2.17
C ASN A 175 -14.39 -9.08 -1.21
N VAL A 176 -13.50 -8.08 -1.25
CA VAL A 176 -13.58 -6.87 -0.41
C VAL A 176 -14.17 -5.66 -1.15
N SER A 177 -14.82 -5.87 -2.30
CA SER A 177 -15.28 -4.79 -3.18
C SER A 177 -16.37 -3.88 -2.57
N ASN A 178 -17.00 -4.30 -1.48
CA ASN A 178 -17.99 -3.49 -0.74
C ASN A 178 -17.38 -2.75 0.47
N VAL A 179 -16.10 -3.01 0.81
CA VAL A 179 -15.47 -2.39 1.97
C VAL A 179 -15.19 -0.91 1.71
N THR A 180 -15.61 -0.06 2.64
CA THR A 180 -15.40 1.39 2.60
C THR A 180 -14.40 1.88 3.64
N ASN A 181 -14.16 1.11 4.70
CA ASN A 181 -13.24 1.42 5.78
C ASN A 181 -12.34 0.21 6.06
N MET A 182 -11.01 0.41 5.91
CA MET A 182 -9.96 -0.56 6.24
C MET A 182 -8.99 -0.03 7.30
N SER A 183 -9.36 1.04 8.01
CA SER A 183 -8.42 1.66 8.95
C SER A 183 -7.89 0.64 9.97
N SER A 184 -6.57 0.65 10.18
CA SER A 184 -5.85 -0.24 11.10
C SER A 184 -6.04 -1.75 10.87
N MET A 185 -6.53 -2.18 9.69
CA MET A 185 -6.91 -3.58 9.45
C MET A 185 -5.80 -4.59 9.79
N PHE A 186 -4.56 -4.29 9.42
CA PHE A 186 -3.38 -5.11 9.70
C PHE A 186 -2.35 -4.39 10.58
N SER A 187 -2.74 -3.32 11.25
CA SER A 187 -1.81 -2.57 12.09
C SER A 187 -1.28 -3.48 13.22
N GLY A 188 0.05 -3.62 13.29
CA GLY A 188 0.70 -4.51 14.25
C GLY A 188 0.61 -6.00 13.92
N ALA A 189 0.08 -6.39 12.75
CA ALA A 189 0.11 -7.77 12.26
C ALA A 189 1.52 -8.11 11.72
N THR A 190 2.49 -8.27 12.62
CA THR A 190 3.92 -8.31 12.29
C THR A 190 4.34 -9.47 11.38
N ALA A 191 3.60 -10.59 11.40
CA ALA A 191 3.86 -11.75 10.54
C ALA A 191 3.14 -11.67 9.18
N PHE A 192 2.17 -10.76 9.00
CA PHE A 192 1.33 -10.75 7.81
C PHE A 192 2.11 -10.35 6.56
N ASN A 193 2.18 -11.27 5.59
CA ASN A 193 2.82 -11.05 4.29
C ASN A 193 2.15 -11.87 3.17
N GLN A 194 0.81 -11.94 3.15
CA GLN A 194 0.10 -12.67 2.11
C GLN A 194 -0.22 -11.76 0.92
N ASN A 195 -0.22 -12.37 -0.27
CA ASN A 195 -0.54 -11.64 -1.50
C ASN A 195 -2.04 -11.30 -1.55
N ILE A 196 -2.32 -10.00 -1.50
CA ILE A 196 -3.66 -9.41 -1.58
C ILE A 196 -3.78 -8.44 -2.77
N SER A 197 -2.93 -8.57 -3.77
CA SER A 197 -2.92 -7.71 -4.97
C SER A 197 -4.21 -7.77 -5.78
N SER A 198 -4.96 -8.88 -5.67
CA SER A 198 -6.24 -9.08 -6.34
C SER A 198 -7.42 -8.35 -5.69
N TRP A 199 -7.25 -7.78 -4.52
CA TRP A 199 -8.33 -7.10 -3.81
C TRP A 199 -8.83 -5.86 -4.56
N ASN A 200 -10.13 -5.76 -4.75
CA ASN A 200 -10.75 -4.54 -5.25
C ASN A 200 -11.06 -3.58 -4.09
N VAL A 201 -10.18 -2.60 -3.89
CA VAL A 201 -10.29 -1.59 -2.82
C VAL A 201 -10.90 -0.27 -3.31
N SER A 202 -11.51 -0.25 -4.49
CA SER A 202 -11.95 0.99 -5.16
C SER A 202 -13.03 1.77 -4.39
N ARG A 203 -13.71 1.16 -3.43
CA ARG A 203 -14.71 1.82 -2.57
C ARG A 203 -14.13 2.32 -1.24
N VAL A 204 -12.89 1.98 -0.92
CA VAL A 204 -12.28 2.37 0.36
C VAL A 204 -12.00 3.87 0.38
N THR A 205 -12.43 4.52 1.45
CA THR A 205 -12.23 5.96 1.68
C THR A 205 -11.27 6.25 2.83
N ASP A 206 -11.09 5.31 3.75
CA ASP A 206 -10.17 5.41 4.88
C ASP A 206 -9.21 4.23 4.91
N MET A 207 -7.93 4.56 4.72
CA MET A 207 -6.79 3.62 4.80
C MET A 207 -5.80 4.02 5.90
N THR A 208 -6.27 4.71 6.93
CA THR A 208 -5.45 5.09 8.08
C THR A 208 -4.82 3.85 8.73
N ASN A 209 -3.50 3.85 8.89
CA ASN A 209 -2.72 2.81 9.58
C ASN A 209 -2.92 1.36 9.09
N VAL A 210 -3.33 1.12 7.84
CA VAL A 210 -3.68 -0.25 7.39
C VAL A 210 -2.54 -1.24 7.64
N PHE A 211 -1.30 -0.89 7.30
CA PHE A 211 -0.12 -1.73 7.48
C PHE A 211 0.88 -1.13 8.50
N ALA A 212 0.43 -0.23 9.36
CA ALA A 212 1.30 0.32 10.38
C ALA A 212 1.85 -0.82 11.26
N TYR A 213 3.16 -0.84 11.49
CA TYR A 213 3.84 -1.91 12.24
C TYR A 213 3.69 -3.33 11.68
N ALA A 214 3.22 -3.49 10.43
CA ALA A 214 3.23 -4.78 9.72
C ALA A 214 4.64 -5.02 9.14
N THR A 215 5.59 -5.35 9.99
CA THR A 215 7.03 -5.32 9.68
C THR A 215 7.48 -6.31 8.60
N ALA A 216 6.72 -7.41 8.40
CA ALA A 216 7.00 -8.39 7.34
C ALA A 216 6.31 -8.06 6.01
N PHE A 217 5.35 -7.12 5.97
CA PHE A 217 4.54 -6.90 4.79
C PHE A 217 5.34 -6.28 3.65
N ASN A 218 5.42 -7.00 2.51
CA ASN A 218 6.09 -6.53 1.29
C ASN A 218 5.43 -7.13 0.03
N GLN A 219 4.09 -7.07 -0.09
CA GLN A 219 3.38 -7.64 -1.23
C GLN A 219 3.01 -6.60 -2.29
N PRO A 220 2.92 -6.98 -3.58
CA PRO A 220 2.72 -6.07 -4.70
C PRO A 220 1.28 -5.55 -4.74
N ILE A 221 1.02 -4.41 -4.11
CA ILE A 221 -0.29 -3.75 -4.08
C ILE A 221 -0.37 -2.52 -5.01
N GLY A 222 0.58 -2.36 -5.91
CA GLY A 222 0.61 -1.23 -6.86
C GLY A 222 -0.59 -1.17 -7.81
N SER A 223 -1.29 -2.29 -8.02
CA SER A 223 -2.53 -2.37 -8.83
C SER A 223 -3.78 -1.89 -8.10
N TRP A 224 -3.73 -1.61 -6.81
CA TRP A 224 -4.88 -1.15 -6.06
C TRP A 224 -5.41 0.19 -6.58
N ASN A 225 -6.72 0.28 -6.82
CA ASN A 225 -7.37 1.54 -7.12
C ASN A 225 -7.67 2.31 -5.82
N VAL A 226 -6.81 3.24 -5.46
CA VAL A 226 -6.93 4.07 -4.25
C VAL A 226 -7.56 5.46 -4.53
N SER A 227 -8.15 5.66 -5.70
CA SER A 227 -8.63 6.97 -6.15
C SER A 227 -9.73 7.59 -5.29
N ASN A 228 -10.43 6.81 -4.47
CA ASN A 228 -11.45 7.30 -3.54
C ASN A 228 -10.93 7.53 -2.11
N VAL A 229 -9.67 7.21 -1.84
CA VAL A 229 -9.09 7.32 -0.50
C VAL A 229 -8.86 8.79 -0.14
N LYS A 230 -9.30 9.16 1.05
CA LYS A 230 -9.14 10.52 1.63
C LYS A 230 -8.10 10.57 2.75
N PHE A 231 -7.94 9.45 3.47
CA PHE A 231 -7.08 9.38 4.65
C PHE A 231 -6.07 8.24 4.50
N MET A 232 -4.76 8.61 4.53
CA MET A 232 -3.63 7.66 4.46
C MET A 232 -2.64 7.88 5.62
N TRP A 233 -3.13 8.36 6.76
CA TRP A 233 -2.30 8.56 7.95
C TRP A 233 -1.62 7.24 8.35
N GLY A 234 -0.28 7.26 8.47
CA GLY A 234 0.51 6.13 8.94
C GLY A 234 0.35 4.83 8.15
N PHE A 235 -0.09 4.89 6.89
CA PHE A 235 -0.47 3.71 6.11
C PHE A 235 0.60 2.60 6.15
N PHE A 236 1.89 2.96 6.01
CA PHE A 236 3.06 2.08 6.13
C PHE A 236 3.99 2.45 7.29
N CYS A 237 3.48 3.13 8.31
CA CYS A 237 4.30 3.51 9.47
C CYS A 237 4.95 2.27 10.08
N ASN A 238 6.27 2.26 10.22
CA ASN A 238 7.04 1.11 10.72
C ASN A 238 6.84 -0.22 9.94
N ALA A 239 6.42 -0.15 8.67
CA ALA A 239 6.41 -1.31 7.76
C ALA A 239 7.81 -1.49 7.16
N THR A 240 8.74 -1.97 7.96
CA THR A 240 10.19 -1.93 7.69
C THR A 240 10.63 -2.70 6.46
N ALA A 241 9.89 -3.75 6.05
CA ALA A 241 10.19 -4.53 4.86
C ALA A 241 9.55 -3.97 3.58
N PHE A 242 8.60 -3.03 3.68
CA PHE A 242 7.82 -2.60 2.52
C PHE A 242 8.66 -1.79 1.53
N ASN A 243 8.77 -2.28 0.28
CA ASN A 243 9.45 -1.59 -0.82
C ASN A 243 8.85 -1.97 -2.19
N GLN A 244 7.52 -2.01 -2.30
CA GLN A 244 6.85 -2.36 -3.57
C GLN A 244 6.46 -1.11 -4.37
N PRO A 245 6.45 -1.21 -5.73
CA PRO A 245 6.12 -0.07 -6.58
C PRO A 245 4.65 0.34 -6.40
N ILE A 246 4.44 1.58 -5.97
CA ILE A 246 3.13 2.22 -5.77
C ILE A 246 3.02 3.56 -6.51
N GLY A 247 3.96 3.88 -7.39
CA GLY A 247 3.97 5.14 -8.14
C GLY A 247 2.74 5.34 -9.05
N ALA A 248 2.06 4.25 -9.46
CA ALA A 248 0.85 4.31 -10.26
C ALA A 248 -0.43 4.67 -9.46
N TRP A 249 -0.37 4.78 -8.14
CA TRP A 249 -1.52 5.12 -7.32
C TRP A 249 -2.05 6.54 -7.63
N ASN A 250 -3.35 6.65 -7.84
CA ASN A 250 -4.01 7.96 -7.92
C ASN A 250 -4.36 8.43 -6.50
N VAL A 251 -3.52 9.30 -5.94
CA VAL A 251 -3.70 9.89 -4.60
C VAL A 251 -4.34 11.28 -4.62
N SER A 252 -4.91 11.70 -5.75
CA SER A 252 -5.41 13.06 -5.95
C SER A 252 -6.56 13.46 -5.00
N ASN A 253 -7.27 12.50 -4.40
CA ASN A 253 -8.31 12.76 -3.42
C ASN A 253 -7.82 12.70 -1.96
N VAL A 254 -6.54 12.39 -1.73
CA VAL A 254 -5.99 12.32 -0.37
C VAL A 254 -5.85 13.71 0.22
N ILE A 255 -6.40 13.89 1.42
CA ILE A 255 -6.39 15.17 2.14
C ILE A 255 -5.27 15.20 3.18
N THR A 256 -4.88 14.03 3.71
CA THR A 256 -3.90 13.94 4.80
C THR A 256 -3.16 12.60 4.74
N MET A 257 -1.82 12.67 4.86
CA MET A 257 -0.94 11.50 4.85
C MET A 257 0.26 11.65 5.81
N PRO A 258 0.08 12.16 7.05
CA PRO A 258 1.17 12.24 7.99
C PRO A 258 1.64 10.83 8.37
N PHE A 259 2.91 10.68 8.71
CA PHE A 259 3.54 9.41 9.12
C PHE A 259 3.45 8.28 8.08
N MET A 260 3.07 8.55 6.81
CA MET A 260 2.71 7.51 5.84
C MET A 260 3.81 6.45 5.65
N PHE A 261 5.07 6.88 5.63
CA PHE A 261 6.27 6.02 5.52
C PHE A 261 7.22 6.19 6.70
N ARG A 262 6.74 6.74 7.83
CA ARG A 262 7.59 6.88 9.00
C ARG A 262 8.17 5.52 9.41
N GLU A 263 9.50 5.45 9.58
CA GLU A 263 10.21 4.22 9.96
C GLU A 263 10.07 3.07 8.93
N ALA A 264 9.58 3.33 7.71
CA ALA A 264 9.61 2.38 6.60
C ALA A 264 11.02 2.32 6.00
N THR A 265 11.94 1.71 6.70
CA THR A 265 13.39 1.80 6.48
C THR A 265 13.88 1.23 5.14
N SER A 266 13.09 0.37 4.48
CA SER A 266 13.40 -0.19 3.16
C SER A 266 12.76 0.58 2.00
N PHE A 267 11.81 1.50 2.27
CA PHE A 267 11.03 2.13 1.22
C PHE A 267 11.84 3.13 0.41
N ASN A 268 11.98 2.87 -0.91
CA ASN A 268 12.67 3.75 -1.86
C ASN A 268 12.07 3.65 -3.27
N GLN A 269 10.74 3.66 -3.41
CA GLN A 269 10.09 3.57 -4.71
C GLN A 269 9.74 4.94 -5.29
N PRO A 270 9.74 5.09 -6.64
CA PRO A 270 9.45 6.36 -7.29
C PRO A 270 7.96 6.72 -7.11
N ILE A 271 7.73 7.83 -6.44
CA ILE A 271 6.39 8.40 -6.16
C ILE A 271 6.28 9.87 -6.61
N GLY A 272 7.25 10.37 -7.36
CA GLY A 272 7.27 11.76 -7.85
C GLY A 272 6.09 12.12 -8.77
N SER A 273 5.44 11.12 -9.39
CA SER A 273 4.24 11.31 -10.22
C SER A 273 2.94 11.50 -9.43
N TRP A 274 2.94 11.36 -8.11
CA TRP A 274 1.73 11.52 -7.31
C TRP A 274 1.18 12.94 -7.36
N ASN A 275 -0.11 13.07 -7.63
CA ASN A 275 -0.80 14.35 -7.47
C ASN A 275 -1.19 14.55 -5.99
N VAL A 276 -0.40 15.34 -5.27
CA VAL A 276 -0.59 15.64 -3.84
C VAL A 276 -1.24 17.01 -3.61
N SER A 277 -1.77 17.65 -4.64
CA SER A 277 -2.27 19.03 -4.59
C SER A 277 -3.40 19.28 -3.58
N ASN A 278 -4.11 18.24 -3.14
CA ASN A 278 -5.15 18.33 -2.11
C ASN A 278 -4.65 18.06 -0.68
N VAL A 279 -3.39 17.66 -0.52
CA VAL A 279 -2.85 17.27 0.78
C VAL A 279 -2.57 18.51 1.64
N LYS A 280 -3.01 18.46 2.89
CA LYS A 280 -2.83 19.55 3.87
C LYS A 280 -1.79 19.24 4.95
N ASN A 281 -1.57 17.96 5.24
CA ASN A 281 -0.66 17.52 6.29
C ASN A 281 0.23 16.37 5.80
N MET A 282 1.55 16.59 5.85
CA MET A 282 2.63 15.65 5.53
C MET A 282 3.63 15.53 6.68
N SER A 283 3.22 15.83 7.94
CA SER A 283 4.13 15.74 9.08
C SER A 283 4.72 14.34 9.21
N ASP A 284 6.02 14.28 9.50
CA ASP A 284 6.79 13.05 9.70
C ASP A 284 6.63 11.98 8.61
N MET A 285 6.23 12.39 7.38
CA MET A 285 5.83 11.44 6.32
C MET A 285 6.91 10.41 5.99
N PHE A 286 8.17 10.83 6.00
CA PHE A 286 9.35 9.97 5.76
C PHE A 286 10.30 9.92 6.95
N ALA A 287 9.89 10.39 8.14
CA ALA A 287 10.78 10.39 9.31
C ALA A 287 11.36 8.99 9.56
N ASN A 288 12.69 8.89 9.66
CA ASN A 288 13.44 7.63 9.79
C ASN A 288 13.26 6.61 8.63
N ALA A 289 12.70 6.99 7.48
CA ALA A 289 12.68 6.18 6.26
C ALA A 289 14.05 6.25 5.56
N THR A 290 15.05 5.64 6.14
CA THR A 290 16.49 5.88 5.85
C THR A 290 16.93 5.51 4.44
N ALA A 291 16.20 4.64 3.75
CA ALA A 291 16.47 4.29 2.35
C ALA A 291 15.88 5.29 1.35
N PHE A 292 14.92 6.14 1.77
CA PHE A 292 14.17 6.98 0.83
C PHE A 292 15.06 8.07 0.22
N ASN A 293 15.22 8.03 -1.11
CA ASN A 293 15.98 9.00 -1.88
C ASN A 293 15.41 9.12 -3.31
N GLN A 294 14.16 9.58 -3.45
CA GLN A 294 13.51 9.73 -4.75
C GLN A 294 13.20 11.20 -5.06
N PRO A 295 13.22 11.60 -6.36
CA PRO A 295 12.86 12.95 -6.77
C PRO A 295 11.35 13.17 -6.56
N ILE A 296 11.01 14.20 -5.80
CA ILE A 296 9.62 14.64 -5.53
C ILE A 296 9.43 16.15 -5.75
N GLY A 297 10.34 16.79 -6.44
CA GLY A 297 10.23 18.23 -6.78
C GLY A 297 9.00 18.58 -7.60
N ALA A 298 8.45 17.62 -8.36
CA ALA A 298 7.22 17.81 -9.13
C ALA A 298 5.93 17.84 -8.27
N TRP A 299 6.00 17.60 -6.97
CA TRP A 299 4.82 17.66 -6.11
C TRP A 299 4.31 19.09 -5.93
N ASN A 300 3.03 19.32 -6.22
CA ASN A 300 2.36 20.56 -5.86
C ASN A 300 2.01 20.54 -4.37
N VAL A 301 2.80 21.27 -3.56
CA VAL A 301 2.62 21.35 -2.10
C VAL A 301 1.93 22.65 -1.66
N SER A 302 1.33 23.39 -2.59
CA SER A 302 0.74 24.72 -2.34
C SER A 302 -0.40 24.71 -1.31
N ASN A 303 -1.05 23.56 -1.06
CA ASN A 303 -2.09 23.41 -0.05
C ASN A 303 -1.60 22.84 1.29
N VAL A 304 -0.33 22.48 1.39
CA VAL A 304 0.22 21.91 2.62
C VAL A 304 0.41 22.99 3.68
N THR A 305 -0.08 22.71 4.89
CA THR A 305 0.03 23.63 6.05
C THR A 305 0.88 23.05 7.18
N ILE A 306 1.11 21.72 7.18
CA ILE A 306 1.87 21.02 8.22
C ILE A 306 2.85 20.07 7.55
N MET A 307 4.16 20.29 7.76
CA MET A 307 5.27 19.52 7.16
C MET A 307 6.40 19.27 8.18
N THR A 308 6.11 19.47 9.47
CA THR A 308 7.08 19.25 10.54
C THR A 308 7.63 17.83 10.48
N GLY A 309 8.94 17.68 10.65
CA GLY A 309 9.58 16.38 10.73
C GLY A 309 9.58 15.54 9.44
N MET A 310 9.16 16.09 8.29
CA MET A 310 8.90 15.32 7.07
C MET A 310 10.03 14.36 6.71
N PHE A 311 11.29 14.81 6.80
CA PHE A 311 12.49 14.02 6.52
C PHE A 311 13.41 13.87 7.76
N SER A 312 12.87 13.94 8.97
CA SER A 312 13.68 13.75 10.18
C SER A 312 14.49 12.47 10.10
N SER A 313 15.84 12.57 10.32
CA SER A 313 16.80 11.45 10.20
C SER A 313 16.91 10.82 8.80
N VAL A 314 16.44 11.49 7.75
CA VAL A 314 16.60 11.08 6.35
C VAL A 314 17.61 12.01 5.68
N GLN A 315 18.35 11.47 4.71
CA GLN A 315 19.24 12.25 3.86
C GLN A 315 18.94 11.95 2.40
N LEU A 316 18.30 12.90 1.73
CA LEU A 316 18.21 12.89 0.27
C LEU A 316 19.59 13.22 -0.32
N SER A 317 19.88 12.71 -1.50
CA SER A 317 21.04 13.18 -2.27
C SER A 317 20.90 14.69 -2.55
N THR A 318 22.02 15.39 -2.67
CA THR A 318 22.02 16.84 -2.99
C THR A 318 21.19 17.12 -4.25
N ALA A 319 21.30 16.26 -5.27
CA ALA A 319 20.52 16.39 -6.50
C ALA A 319 19.00 16.30 -6.27
N ASN A 320 18.54 15.30 -5.49
CA ASN A 320 17.09 15.15 -5.21
C ASN A 320 16.57 16.24 -4.27
N TYR A 321 17.41 16.74 -3.36
CA TYR A 321 17.02 17.82 -2.47
C TYR A 321 17.01 19.17 -3.18
N ASP A 322 17.97 19.41 -4.09
CA ASP A 322 17.96 20.58 -4.97
C ASP A 322 16.73 20.60 -5.89
N ASP A 323 16.40 19.44 -6.52
CA ASP A 323 15.20 19.26 -7.33
C ASP A 323 13.93 19.59 -6.53
N LEU A 324 13.84 19.09 -5.27
CA LEU A 324 12.73 19.38 -4.36
C LEU A 324 12.60 20.90 -4.09
N LEU A 325 13.68 21.56 -3.70
CA LEU A 325 13.66 23.00 -3.38
C LEU A 325 13.30 23.84 -4.60
N ILE A 326 13.90 23.55 -5.76
CA ILE A 326 13.65 24.24 -7.02
C ILE A 326 12.20 24.02 -7.45
N GLY A 327 11.74 22.78 -7.47
CA GLY A 327 10.39 22.44 -7.87
C GLY A 327 9.32 23.12 -7.01
N TRP A 328 9.47 23.09 -5.68
CA TRP A 328 8.51 23.68 -4.77
C TRP A 328 8.55 25.22 -4.76
N SER A 329 9.67 25.85 -5.13
CA SER A 329 9.76 27.30 -5.28
C SER A 329 9.14 27.79 -6.60
N THR A 330 8.96 26.91 -7.57
CA THR A 330 8.48 27.23 -8.92
C THR A 330 6.95 27.06 -8.95
N ILE A 331 6.24 28.17 -9.09
CA ILE A 331 4.77 28.15 -9.17
C ILE A 331 4.37 27.98 -10.64
N SER A 332 3.71 26.89 -10.97
CA SER A 332 3.14 26.70 -12.31
C SER A 332 1.92 27.63 -12.53
N PRO A 333 1.58 27.98 -13.79
CA PRO A 333 0.52 28.98 -14.09
C PRO A 333 -0.85 28.72 -13.46
N ASN A 334 -1.15 27.48 -13.06
CA ASN A 334 -2.42 27.07 -12.45
C ASN A 334 -2.28 26.69 -10.97
N GLU A 335 -1.13 26.92 -10.36
CA GLU A 335 -0.89 26.62 -8.95
C GLU A 335 -1.14 27.87 -8.08
N THR A 336 -1.70 27.62 -6.90
CA THR A 336 -1.78 28.65 -5.88
C THR A 336 -0.41 28.84 -5.22
N PRO A 337 -0.10 30.04 -4.70
CA PRO A 337 1.12 30.26 -3.92
C PRO A 337 1.19 29.31 -2.71
N LEU A 338 2.41 29.01 -2.28
CA LEU A 338 2.65 28.21 -1.07
C LEU A 338 1.96 28.84 0.14
N LYS A 339 1.48 28.00 1.07
CA LYS A 339 0.95 28.48 2.36
C LYS A 339 2.07 29.14 3.16
N PRO A 340 1.80 30.26 3.83
CA PRO A 340 2.81 30.95 4.62
C PRO A 340 3.10 30.23 5.95
N ASN A 341 4.29 30.49 6.50
CA ASN A 341 4.71 30.09 7.84
C ASN A 341 4.71 28.56 8.08
N VAL A 342 4.97 27.77 7.04
CA VAL A 342 5.10 26.32 7.17
C VAL A 342 6.48 25.97 7.76
N THR A 343 6.50 25.06 8.72
CA THR A 343 7.75 24.46 9.21
C THR A 343 8.03 23.18 8.44
N PHE A 344 9.21 23.14 7.79
CA PHE A 344 9.66 22.00 6.99
C PHE A 344 11.01 21.51 7.48
N SER A 345 11.12 20.17 7.63
CA SER A 345 12.39 19.50 7.91
C SER A 345 12.88 18.74 6.69
N GLY A 346 13.97 19.17 6.09
CA GLY A 346 14.74 18.46 5.06
C GLY A 346 15.66 17.37 5.63
N GLY A 347 15.62 17.14 6.95
CA GLY A 347 16.46 16.16 7.65
C GLY A 347 17.94 16.50 7.59
N ASN A 348 18.75 15.52 7.19
CA ASN A 348 20.20 15.67 7.00
C ASN A 348 20.57 16.04 5.54
N SER A 349 19.56 16.31 4.68
CA SER A 349 19.76 16.59 3.26
C SER A 349 20.49 17.92 3.08
N LYS A 350 21.50 17.94 2.21
CA LYS A 350 22.28 19.11 1.86
C LYS A 350 21.87 19.62 0.48
N TYR A 351 21.99 20.93 0.27
CA TYR A 351 21.66 21.58 -0.99
C TYR A 351 22.86 22.31 -1.58
N CYS A 352 22.85 22.52 -2.89
CA CYS A 352 23.80 23.37 -3.58
C CYS A 352 23.09 24.27 -4.62
N ASN A 353 22.62 23.69 -5.73
CA ASN A 353 21.90 24.46 -6.78
C ASN A 353 20.52 24.97 -6.29
N GLY A 354 19.95 24.35 -5.27
CA GLY A 354 18.69 24.74 -4.64
C GLY A 354 18.79 25.95 -3.70
N ALA A 355 20.00 26.55 -3.50
CA ALA A 355 20.21 27.61 -2.52
C ALA A 355 19.32 28.84 -2.74
N SER A 356 19.18 29.32 -3.98
CA SER A 356 18.33 30.46 -4.32
C SER A 356 16.85 30.14 -4.16
N ALA A 357 16.44 28.92 -4.53
CA ALA A 357 15.08 28.43 -4.36
C ALA A 357 14.68 28.35 -2.88
N ARG A 358 15.57 27.79 -2.05
CA ARG A 358 15.41 27.75 -0.59
C ARG A 358 15.25 29.15 0.01
N ALA A 359 16.12 30.07 -0.35
CA ALA A 359 16.05 31.45 0.11
C ALA A 359 14.73 32.14 -0.30
N SER A 360 14.27 31.87 -1.53
CA SER A 360 13.00 32.38 -2.05
C SER A 360 11.79 31.86 -1.26
N ILE A 361 11.76 30.55 -0.93
CA ILE A 361 10.68 29.96 -0.12
C ILE A 361 10.63 30.63 1.27
N ILE A 362 11.78 30.84 1.88
CA ILE A 362 11.88 31.49 3.21
C ILE A 362 11.41 32.96 3.13
N SER A 363 11.96 33.73 2.18
CA SER A 363 11.71 35.17 2.13
C SER A 363 10.29 35.51 1.69
N ASN A 364 9.71 34.76 0.74
CA ASN A 364 8.40 35.07 0.16
C ASN A 364 7.24 34.48 0.96
N TYR A 365 7.47 33.35 1.64
CA TYR A 365 6.39 32.63 2.33
C TYR A 365 6.62 32.46 3.84
N GLY A 366 7.74 32.93 4.39
CA GLY A 366 8.03 32.83 5.82
C GLY A 366 8.23 31.39 6.32
N TRP A 367 8.64 30.46 5.45
CA TRP A 367 8.88 29.08 5.88
C TRP A 367 10.07 29.00 6.81
N THR A 368 9.95 28.10 7.79
CA THR A 368 11.09 27.68 8.62
C THR A 368 11.62 26.38 8.09
N ILE A 369 12.79 26.39 7.45
CA ILE A 369 13.43 25.21 6.84
C ILE A 369 14.64 24.80 7.67
N THR A 370 14.65 23.57 8.18
CA THR A 370 15.79 22.92 8.83
C THR A 370 16.30 21.79 7.96
N ASP A 371 17.62 21.78 7.67
CA ASP A 371 18.27 20.80 6.79
C ASP A 371 19.76 20.67 7.10
N GLY A 372 20.51 19.88 6.32
CA GLY A 372 21.95 19.68 6.45
C GLY A 372 22.80 20.85 5.98
N GLY A 373 22.20 21.94 5.46
CA GLY A 373 22.89 23.14 5.04
C GLY A 373 23.47 23.08 3.64
N LEU A 374 24.20 24.16 3.27
CA LEU A 374 24.86 24.30 1.97
C LEU A 374 26.07 23.37 1.88
N ASP A 375 26.12 22.54 0.86
CA ASP A 375 27.28 21.71 0.54
C ASP A 375 27.37 21.48 -0.97
N CYS A 376 28.28 22.19 -1.59
CA CYS A 376 28.59 22.05 -3.02
C CYS A 376 29.80 21.14 -3.28
N SER A 377 30.36 20.49 -2.28
CA SER A 377 31.56 19.67 -2.43
C SER A 377 31.33 18.44 -3.33
N SER A 378 30.09 17.94 -3.40
CA SER A 378 29.70 16.85 -4.32
C SER A 378 29.46 17.33 -5.76
N LEU A 379 29.43 18.65 -6.00
CA LEU A 379 29.50 19.27 -7.33
C LEU A 379 30.96 19.61 -7.71
N ASP A 380 31.91 19.42 -6.80
CA ASP A 380 33.29 19.28 -7.22
C ASP A 380 33.33 18.11 -8.20
N THR A 381 33.26 18.56 -9.49
CA THR A 381 33.74 17.75 -10.59
C THR A 381 33.67 16.25 -10.27
N GLU A 382 32.67 15.48 -10.79
CA GLU A 382 33.16 14.25 -11.39
C GLU A 382 34.55 14.63 -11.86
N THR A 383 35.60 14.14 -11.18
CA THR A 383 36.92 14.15 -11.77
C THR A 383 36.64 13.59 -13.14
N PHE A 384 36.58 14.50 -14.14
CA PHE A 384 36.55 14.07 -15.51
C PHE A 384 37.74 13.14 -15.53
N GLU A 385 37.47 11.86 -15.40
CA GLU A 385 38.44 10.85 -15.78
C GLU A 385 38.90 11.44 -17.08
N THR A 386 40.11 11.97 -17.15
CA THR A 386 40.62 12.66 -18.31
C THR A 386 40.45 11.68 -19.43
N ASN A 387 39.26 11.76 -20.07
CA ASN A 387 38.92 10.90 -21.18
C ASN A 387 40.09 11.05 -22.09
N SER A 388 40.75 9.97 -22.38
CA SER A 388 42.05 9.86 -23.04
C SER A 388 42.02 10.36 -24.47
N PHE A 389 41.18 11.36 -24.80
CA PHE A 389 41.18 12.00 -26.08
C PHE A 389 41.36 13.52 -25.98
N LYS A 390 42.21 14.07 -26.87
CA LYS A 390 42.48 15.49 -27.01
C LYS A 390 41.82 16.02 -28.27
N LEU A 391 41.20 17.21 -28.17
CA LEU A 391 40.58 17.93 -29.27
C LEU A 391 41.47 19.09 -29.69
N TYR A 392 41.79 19.18 -30.99
CA TYR A 392 42.53 20.31 -31.51
C TYR A 392 42.31 20.49 -33.03
N PRO A 393 42.42 21.72 -33.54
CA PRO A 393 42.51 22.95 -32.77
C PRO A 393 41.17 23.22 -32.04
N ASN A 394 41.24 23.92 -30.92
CA ASN A 394 40.07 24.45 -30.21
C ASN A 394 40.38 25.90 -29.84
N PRO A 395 39.79 26.90 -30.48
CA PRO A 395 38.66 26.82 -31.47
C PRO A 395 38.98 26.12 -32.78
N ALA A 396 37.98 25.44 -33.39
CA ALA A 396 38.08 24.78 -34.69
C ALA A 396 37.43 25.62 -35.80
N VAL A 397 38.09 25.71 -36.98
CA VAL A 397 37.56 26.46 -38.13
C VAL A 397 36.88 25.52 -39.15
N SER A 398 37.57 24.59 -39.73
CA SER A 398 37.04 23.65 -40.74
C SER A 398 37.13 22.19 -40.29
N VAL A 399 38.13 21.88 -39.48
CA VAL A 399 38.40 20.52 -38.98
C VAL A 399 38.62 20.49 -37.48
N LEU A 400 38.23 19.39 -36.87
CA LEU A 400 38.50 19.06 -35.49
C LEU A 400 39.21 17.70 -35.43
N ASN A 401 40.43 17.68 -34.93
CA ASN A 401 41.19 16.45 -34.73
C ASN A 401 40.90 15.90 -33.34
N ILE A 402 40.73 14.59 -33.29
CA ILE A 402 40.55 13.84 -32.04
C ILE A 402 41.74 12.89 -31.95
N LYS A 403 42.55 13.01 -30.87
CA LYS A 403 43.56 12.06 -30.52
C LYS A 403 43.12 11.24 -29.34
N THR A 404 43.02 9.93 -29.51
CA THR A 404 42.47 8.96 -28.53
C THR A 404 43.46 7.85 -28.24
N ASP A 405 43.13 6.98 -27.29
CA ASP A 405 43.79 5.69 -27.08
C ASP A 405 43.16 4.60 -27.97
N ASN A 406 43.84 3.48 -28.12
CA ASN A 406 43.40 2.35 -28.95
C ASN A 406 42.02 1.81 -28.61
N ASN A 407 41.54 2.01 -27.39
CA ASN A 407 40.20 1.54 -26.91
C ASN A 407 39.03 2.27 -27.58
N PHE A 408 39.28 3.42 -28.21
CA PHE A 408 38.22 4.21 -28.87
C PHE A 408 38.19 4.02 -30.37
N ILE A 409 39.07 3.22 -30.95
CA ILE A 409 39.01 2.90 -32.38
C ILE A 409 37.74 2.11 -32.68
N ASN A 410 37.04 2.46 -33.81
CA ASN A 410 35.74 1.96 -34.23
C ASN A 410 34.57 2.33 -33.32
N GLN A 411 34.77 3.16 -32.30
CA GLN A 411 33.65 3.64 -31.48
C GLN A 411 32.87 4.75 -32.19
N PRO A 412 31.51 4.78 -32.02
CA PRO A 412 30.71 5.85 -32.56
C PRO A 412 30.94 7.14 -31.77
N TYR A 413 30.94 8.26 -32.50
CA TYR A 413 30.90 9.59 -31.91
C TYR A 413 29.67 10.37 -32.33
N SER A 414 29.27 11.35 -31.55
CA SER A 414 28.28 12.37 -31.87
C SER A 414 28.74 13.77 -31.43
N ILE A 415 28.49 14.78 -32.27
CA ILE A 415 28.64 16.19 -31.91
C ILE A 415 27.24 16.73 -31.61
N ILE A 416 27.11 17.35 -30.45
CA ILE A 416 25.85 17.93 -29.96
C ILE A 416 26.00 19.44 -29.80
N ASP A 417 24.95 20.18 -30.10
CA ASP A 417 24.91 21.63 -29.90
C ASP A 417 24.56 21.99 -28.43
N GLY A 418 24.55 23.29 -28.13
CA GLY A 418 24.21 23.81 -26.80
C GLY A 418 22.79 23.51 -26.31
N LEU A 419 21.90 23.00 -27.20
CA LEU A 419 20.55 22.57 -26.87
C LEU A 419 20.44 21.04 -26.76
N GLY A 420 21.56 20.32 -26.84
CA GLY A 420 21.60 18.85 -26.73
C GLY A 420 21.20 18.10 -27.99
N ARG A 421 21.03 18.78 -29.15
CA ARG A 421 20.68 18.14 -30.41
C ARG A 421 21.94 17.59 -31.10
N VAL A 422 21.89 16.34 -31.62
CA VAL A 422 22.96 15.77 -32.42
C VAL A 422 22.98 16.49 -33.78
N VAL A 423 24.12 17.15 -34.08
CA VAL A 423 24.32 17.91 -35.32
C VAL A 423 25.28 17.20 -36.27
N LEU A 424 26.09 16.26 -35.79
CA LEU A 424 27.00 15.46 -36.58
C LEU A 424 27.30 14.13 -35.84
N ASN A 425 27.45 13.04 -36.57
CA ASN A 425 27.83 11.75 -36.02
C ASN A 425 28.75 10.97 -36.98
N GLY A 426 29.45 9.97 -36.43
CA GLY A 426 30.36 9.13 -37.22
C GLY A 426 31.03 8.08 -36.36
N LYS A 427 32.13 7.50 -36.85
CA LYS A 427 33.01 6.57 -36.11
C LYS A 427 34.44 7.05 -36.13
N LEU A 428 35.17 6.80 -35.05
CA LEU A 428 36.60 7.05 -34.98
C LEU A 428 37.34 5.84 -35.59
N ASN A 429 38.05 6.03 -36.70
CA ASN A 429 38.67 4.91 -37.43
C ASN A 429 40.13 4.69 -36.99
N GLU A 430 40.78 5.69 -36.39
CA GLU A 430 42.20 5.68 -36.05
C GLU A 430 42.40 6.38 -34.68
N VAL A 431 43.57 6.17 -34.06
CA VAL A 431 44.00 6.84 -32.82
C VAL A 431 43.98 8.36 -32.94
N GLU A 432 44.19 8.86 -34.17
CA GLU A 432 44.13 10.28 -34.50
C GLU A 432 43.15 10.45 -35.71
N SER A 433 41.94 10.85 -35.40
CA SER A 433 40.83 10.97 -36.37
C SER A 433 40.51 12.44 -36.62
N THR A 434 40.23 12.81 -37.88
CA THR A 434 39.85 14.16 -38.29
C THR A 434 38.36 14.23 -38.62
N ILE A 435 37.67 15.17 -38.02
CA ILE A 435 36.23 15.42 -38.30
C ILE A 435 36.10 16.75 -39.06
N ASN A 436 35.42 16.72 -40.19
CA ASN A 436 35.04 17.96 -40.85
C ASN A 436 33.87 18.63 -40.11
N VAL A 437 34.11 19.85 -39.62
CA VAL A 437 33.12 20.67 -38.87
C VAL A 437 32.78 21.97 -39.60
N GLU A 438 33.18 22.12 -40.87
CA GLU A 438 32.97 23.33 -41.68
C GLU A 438 31.51 23.73 -41.79
N GLN A 439 30.61 22.74 -41.86
CA GLN A 439 29.16 22.91 -41.95
C GLN A 439 28.50 23.37 -40.63
N LEU A 440 29.21 23.33 -39.51
CA LEU A 440 28.65 23.77 -38.25
C LEU A 440 28.70 25.31 -38.15
N SER A 441 27.64 25.90 -37.63
CA SER A 441 27.60 27.34 -37.34
C SER A 441 28.57 27.67 -36.21
N LYS A 442 29.00 28.94 -36.18
CA LYS A 442 29.83 29.40 -35.03
C LYS A 442 29.08 29.19 -33.71
N GLY A 443 29.78 28.61 -32.73
CA GLY A 443 29.16 28.30 -31.45
C GLY A 443 29.91 27.28 -30.59
N ILE A 444 29.31 26.91 -29.49
CA ILE A 444 29.80 25.92 -28.57
C ILE A 444 29.17 24.55 -28.89
N TYR A 445 30.03 23.54 -28.99
CA TYR A 445 29.63 22.16 -29.25
C TYR A 445 30.30 21.20 -28.28
N TYR A 446 29.72 20.02 -28.17
CA TYR A 446 30.24 18.94 -27.32
C TYR A 446 30.40 17.67 -28.16
N LEU A 447 31.60 17.09 -28.11
CA LEU A 447 31.89 15.79 -28.71
C LEU A 447 31.67 14.69 -27.68
N LYS A 448 30.84 13.69 -28.00
CA LYS A 448 30.59 12.50 -27.19
C LYS A 448 31.04 11.25 -27.96
N VAL A 449 31.81 10.36 -27.30
CA VAL A 449 32.29 9.10 -27.87
C VAL A 449 31.80 7.94 -27.02
N SER A 450 31.04 6.99 -27.62
CA SER A 450 30.63 5.72 -27.02
C SER A 450 30.07 5.81 -25.57
N GLY A 451 29.15 6.74 -25.29
CA GLY A 451 28.54 6.83 -23.97
C GLY A 451 29.35 7.51 -22.89
N ASN A 452 30.60 7.88 -23.18
CA ASN A 452 31.49 8.61 -22.26
C ASN A 452 31.15 10.10 -22.16
N SER A 453 31.76 10.79 -21.19
CA SER A 453 31.59 12.23 -20.97
C SER A 453 31.85 13.04 -22.25
N ALA A 454 31.10 14.11 -22.43
CA ALA A 454 31.23 14.95 -23.60
C ALA A 454 32.37 15.99 -23.43
N SER A 455 33.24 16.15 -24.42
CA SER A 455 34.28 17.19 -24.44
C SER A 455 33.87 18.41 -25.23
N LYS A 456 34.01 19.58 -24.64
CA LYS A 456 33.61 20.87 -25.22
C LYS A 456 34.66 21.33 -26.26
N PHE A 457 34.18 21.84 -27.42
CA PHE A 457 34.99 22.65 -28.34
C PHE A 457 34.19 23.85 -28.86
N ILE A 458 34.94 24.84 -29.39
CA ILE A 458 34.39 26.06 -29.97
C ILE A 458 34.55 25.98 -31.48
N LYS A 459 33.49 26.24 -32.24
CA LYS A 459 33.52 26.42 -33.69
C LYS A 459 33.56 27.93 -34.01
N GLU A 460 34.57 28.35 -34.77
CA GLU A 460 34.71 29.71 -35.33
C GLU A 460 34.29 29.81 -36.79
#